data_b08a88a4e8e556430e26d014f8cd06d3
#
_entry.id   b08a88a4e8e556430e26d014f8cd06d3
#
_cell.length_a   1.000
_cell.length_b   1.000
_cell.length_c   1.000
_cell.angle_alpha   90.00
_cell.angle_beta   90.00
_cell.angle_gamma   90.00
#
_symmetry.space_group_name_H-M   'P 1'
#
loop_
_entity.id
_entity.type
_entity.pdbx_description
1 polymer ?
#
loop_
_entity_poly.entity_id
_entity_poly.type
_entity_poly.pdbx_seq_one_letter_code
_entity_poly.pdbx_strand_id
1 'polypeptide(L)'
;MTLCVPLAVAACGAGTVAPPTVATAAAQTPSSGLPTVPVSALPPEALHVLTLIDAGGPFPYRQDGTVFQNAEGLLPQHGTGYYREYTVPTPGESDRGARRLVVGRDGDVYYTADHYASFRQVLR
;
A
#
# COMPACT_ATOMS: atom_id res chain seq x y z
N MET A 1 77.52 6.81 7.64
CA MET A 1 76.70 6.79 6.41
C MET A 1 75.34 6.21 6.75
N THR A 2 74.54 7.04 7.07
CA THR A 2 73.24 6.74 7.71
C THR A 2 72.18 6.68 6.65
N LEU A 3 71.42 5.64 6.62
CA LEU A 3 70.26 5.55 5.78
C LEU A 3 69.04 5.50 6.64
N CYS A 4 68.29 6.57 6.65
CA CYS A 4 66.99 6.61 7.23
C CYS A 4 65.97 6.21 6.18
N VAL A 5 65.31 5.16 6.45
CA VAL A 5 64.15 4.77 5.67
C VAL A 5 62.91 5.20 6.43
N PRO A 6 62.13 6.08 5.89
CA PRO A 6 60.84 6.31 6.49
C PRO A 6 59.88 5.20 6.07
N LEU A 7 59.42 4.51 7.05
CA LEU A 7 58.34 3.58 6.87
C LEU A 7 57.06 4.32 6.60
N ALA A 8 56.61 4.25 5.40
CA ALA A 8 55.28 4.72 5.07
C ALA A 8 54.27 3.71 5.59
N VAL A 9 53.65 4.06 6.65
CA VAL A 9 52.48 3.31 7.12
C VAL A 9 51.33 3.67 6.19
N ALA A 10 50.96 2.75 5.37
CA ALA A 10 49.70 2.85 4.65
C ALA A 10 48.58 2.75 5.66
N ALA A 11 47.91 3.83 5.87
CA ALA A 11 46.68 3.81 6.63
C ALA A 11 45.68 2.95 5.88
N CYS A 12 45.31 1.86 6.47
CA CYS A 12 44.15 1.11 6.00
C CYS A 12 42.94 2.01 6.03
N GLY A 13 42.43 2.35 4.89
CA GLY A 13 41.15 2.94 4.81
C GLY A 13 40.16 2.01 5.50
N ALA A 14 39.53 2.47 6.57
CA ALA A 14 38.46 1.75 7.16
C ALA A 14 37.37 1.61 6.11
N GLY A 15 37.15 0.41 5.65
CA GLY A 15 36.00 0.13 4.82
C GLY A 15 34.80 0.40 5.65
N THR A 16 34.14 1.48 5.38
CA THR A 16 32.81 1.73 5.90
C THR A 16 31.89 0.73 5.22
N VAL A 17 31.59 -0.33 5.93
CA VAL A 17 30.54 -1.22 5.54
C VAL A 17 29.24 -0.45 5.77
N ALA A 18 28.66 0.01 4.70
CA ALA A 18 27.31 0.55 4.77
C ALA A 18 26.40 -0.56 5.36
N PRO A 19 25.61 -0.27 6.37
CA PRO A 19 24.66 -1.26 6.86
C PRO A 19 23.77 -1.67 5.70
N PRO A 20 23.44 -2.96 5.59
CA PRO A 20 22.52 -3.39 4.57
C PRO A 20 21.23 -2.62 4.79
N THR A 21 20.94 -1.71 3.92
CA THR A 21 19.61 -1.17 3.78
C THR A 21 18.76 -2.37 3.38
N VAL A 22 18.07 -2.91 4.35
CA VAL A 22 16.95 -3.76 4.04
C VAL A 22 15.97 -2.85 3.32
N ALA A 23 16.02 -2.90 2.02
CA ALA A 23 14.93 -2.40 1.25
C ALA A 23 13.74 -3.25 1.65
N THR A 24 13.01 -2.81 2.66
CA THR A 24 11.67 -3.26 2.89
C THR A 24 10.94 -2.97 1.59
N ALA A 25 10.65 -4.05 0.87
CA ALA A 25 9.99 -4.00 -0.39
C ALA A 25 8.82 -3.02 -0.29
N ALA A 26 8.90 -1.97 -1.09
CA ALA A 26 7.80 -1.11 -1.43
C ALA A 26 6.88 -0.76 -0.24
N ALA A 27 7.42 -0.17 0.78
CA ALA A 27 6.62 0.71 1.58
C ALA A 27 6.17 1.81 0.61
N GLN A 28 4.95 1.69 0.10
CA GLN A 28 4.37 2.75 -0.69
C GLN A 28 4.40 3.99 0.19
N THR A 29 5.16 4.98 -0.22
CA THR A 29 5.17 6.26 0.47
C THR A 29 3.75 6.78 0.41
N PRO A 30 3.12 7.09 1.56
CA PRO A 30 1.77 7.61 1.54
C PRO A 30 1.76 8.94 0.81
N SER A 31 1.23 8.94 -0.38
CA SER A 31 1.13 10.13 -1.24
C SER A 31 -0.21 10.83 -1.10
N SER A 32 -1.16 10.23 -0.41
CA SER A 32 -2.54 10.70 -0.35
C SER A 32 -2.81 11.72 0.76
N GLY A 33 -1.92 11.82 1.75
CA GLY A 33 -2.19 12.59 2.96
C GLY A 33 -3.22 11.97 3.91
N LEU A 34 -3.76 10.81 3.57
CA LEU A 34 -4.71 10.08 4.38
C LEU A 34 -4.00 9.29 5.50
N PRO A 35 -4.70 8.96 6.59
CA PRO A 35 -4.20 7.96 7.53
C PRO A 35 -3.86 6.67 6.79
N THR A 36 -2.83 5.99 7.24
CA THR A 36 -2.37 4.76 6.63
C THR A 36 -2.69 3.56 7.52
N VAL A 37 -2.82 2.41 6.90
CA VAL A 37 -2.99 1.14 7.59
C VAL A 37 -2.14 0.09 6.88
N PRO A 38 -1.31 -0.68 7.62
CA PRO A 38 -0.60 -1.77 6.99
C PRO A 38 -1.58 -2.86 6.55
N VAL A 39 -1.29 -3.51 5.44
CA VAL A 39 -2.16 -4.56 4.89
C VAL A 39 -2.44 -5.65 5.94
N SER A 40 -1.46 -5.97 6.78
CA SER A 40 -1.60 -6.96 7.84
C SER A 40 -2.61 -6.59 8.93
N ALA A 41 -2.95 -5.33 9.05
CA ALA A 41 -3.93 -4.84 10.03
C ALA A 41 -5.36 -4.78 9.49
N LEU A 42 -5.56 -5.10 8.22
CA LEU A 42 -6.89 -5.16 7.63
C LEU A 42 -7.68 -6.35 8.17
N PRO A 43 -9.03 -6.26 8.19
CA PRO A 43 -9.86 -7.43 8.50
C PRO A 43 -9.57 -8.58 7.53
N PRO A 44 -9.72 -9.84 7.98
CA PRO A 44 -9.48 -11.01 7.11
C PRO A 44 -10.29 -10.98 5.82
N GLU A 45 -11.50 -10.46 5.86
CA GLU A 45 -12.37 -10.33 4.70
C GLU A 45 -11.77 -9.37 3.67
N ALA A 46 -11.15 -8.28 4.12
CA ALA A 46 -10.47 -7.35 3.23
C ALA A 46 -9.23 -7.97 2.60
N LEU A 47 -8.46 -8.75 3.35
CA LEU A 47 -7.32 -9.50 2.82
C LEU A 47 -7.76 -10.49 1.75
N HIS A 48 -8.86 -11.18 1.97
CA HIS A 48 -9.41 -12.11 0.98
C HIS A 48 -9.81 -11.39 -0.30
N VAL A 49 -10.47 -10.24 -0.19
CA VAL A 49 -10.85 -9.44 -1.36
C VAL A 49 -9.62 -8.94 -2.11
N LEU A 50 -8.57 -8.51 -1.41
CA LEU A 50 -7.31 -8.15 -2.06
C LEU A 50 -6.72 -9.30 -2.87
N THR A 51 -6.77 -10.51 -2.34
CA THR A 51 -6.33 -11.70 -3.07
C THR A 51 -7.14 -11.91 -4.34
N LEU A 52 -8.45 -11.71 -4.29
CA LEU A 52 -9.31 -11.79 -5.47
C LEU A 52 -8.99 -10.68 -6.47
N ILE A 53 -8.73 -9.48 -6.02
CA ILE A 53 -8.34 -8.35 -6.87
C ILE A 53 -7.04 -8.67 -7.61
N ASP A 54 -6.03 -9.17 -6.90
CA ASP A 54 -4.74 -9.54 -7.48
C ASP A 54 -4.88 -10.68 -8.51
N ALA A 55 -5.83 -11.59 -8.29
CA ALA A 55 -6.12 -12.70 -9.19
C ALA A 55 -7.05 -12.33 -10.37
N GLY A 56 -7.65 -11.14 -10.35
CA GLY A 56 -8.60 -10.72 -11.38
C GLY A 56 -10.01 -11.28 -11.22
N GLY A 57 -10.37 -11.78 -10.05
CA GLY A 57 -11.67 -12.36 -9.75
C GLY A 57 -11.65 -13.90 -9.71
N PRO A 58 -12.80 -14.55 -9.68
CA PRO A 58 -14.14 -13.96 -9.72
C PRO A 58 -14.53 -13.27 -8.41
N PHE A 59 -15.44 -12.32 -8.54
CA PHE A 59 -15.92 -11.54 -7.40
C PHE A 59 -17.34 -11.94 -7.01
N PRO A 60 -17.65 -11.97 -5.69
CA PRO A 60 -18.96 -12.43 -5.22
C PRO A 60 -20.10 -11.42 -5.43
N TYR A 61 -19.78 -10.15 -5.59
CA TYR A 61 -20.79 -9.11 -5.73
C TYR A 61 -20.77 -8.53 -7.14
N ARG A 62 -21.98 -8.25 -7.65
CA ARG A 62 -22.14 -7.68 -8.98
C ARG A 62 -21.48 -6.30 -9.11
N GLN A 63 -21.39 -5.56 -8.02
CA GLN A 63 -20.82 -4.23 -8.00
C GLN A 63 -19.29 -4.21 -7.93
N ASP A 64 -18.69 -5.36 -7.67
CA ASP A 64 -17.24 -5.45 -7.56
C ASP A 64 -16.57 -5.10 -8.90
N GLY A 65 -15.59 -4.21 -8.82
CA GLY A 65 -14.87 -3.73 -10.00
C GLY A 65 -15.53 -2.56 -10.72
N THR A 66 -16.62 -2.02 -10.22
CA THR A 66 -17.24 -0.83 -10.81
C THR A 66 -16.41 0.42 -10.53
N VAL A 67 -16.55 1.42 -11.39
CA VAL A 67 -15.84 2.68 -11.25
C VAL A 67 -16.28 3.41 -9.99
N PHE A 68 -15.32 3.82 -9.18
CA PHE A 68 -15.54 4.71 -8.06
C PHE A 68 -15.24 6.15 -8.48
N GLN A 69 -16.22 7.03 -8.37
CA GLN A 69 -16.13 8.38 -8.93
C GLN A 69 -15.30 9.35 -8.11
N ASN A 70 -15.01 9.04 -6.84
CA ASN A 70 -14.33 9.97 -5.92
C ASN A 70 -15.02 11.34 -5.87
N ALA A 71 -16.35 11.34 -5.87
CA ALA A 71 -17.14 12.56 -5.99
C ALA A 71 -16.91 13.56 -4.85
N GLU A 72 -16.61 13.05 -3.65
CA GLU A 72 -16.32 13.88 -2.48
C GLU A 72 -14.87 14.34 -2.42
N GLY A 73 -14.00 13.85 -3.30
CA GLY A 73 -12.61 14.24 -3.37
C GLY A 73 -11.77 13.80 -2.17
N LEU A 74 -12.18 12.76 -1.45
CA LEU A 74 -11.44 12.25 -0.29
C LEU A 74 -10.15 11.54 -0.69
N LEU A 75 -10.12 10.93 -1.87
CA LEU A 75 -8.94 10.31 -2.44
C LEU A 75 -8.23 11.30 -3.37
N PRO A 76 -6.94 11.06 -3.68
CA PRO A 76 -6.22 11.91 -4.63
C PRO A 76 -6.96 12.02 -5.96
N GLN A 77 -6.93 13.19 -6.56
CA GLN A 77 -7.64 13.49 -7.80
C GLN A 77 -7.00 12.74 -8.97
N HIS A 78 -7.83 11.99 -9.69
CA HIS A 78 -7.47 11.32 -10.94
C HIS A 78 -8.64 11.39 -11.91
N GLY A 79 -8.37 11.09 -13.16
CA GLY A 79 -9.40 11.04 -14.20
C GLY A 79 -10.45 9.96 -13.92
N THR A 80 -11.62 10.12 -14.51
CA THR A 80 -12.70 9.15 -14.41
C THR A 80 -12.23 7.75 -14.85
N GLY A 81 -12.57 6.75 -14.06
CA GLY A 81 -12.18 5.36 -14.32
C GLY A 81 -10.86 4.95 -13.70
N TYR A 82 -10.16 5.87 -13.03
CA TYR A 82 -8.93 5.54 -12.33
C TYR A 82 -9.16 4.59 -11.15
N TYR A 83 -10.24 4.81 -10.37
CA TYR A 83 -10.56 4.03 -9.19
C TYR A 83 -11.64 2.99 -9.48
N ARG A 84 -11.50 1.81 -8.87
CA ARG A 84 -12.49 0.75 -8.86
C ARG A 84 -12.82 0.37 -7.43
N GLU A 85 -14.09 0.12 -7.16
CA GLU A 85 -14.56 -0.27 -5.83
C GLU A 85 -14.83 -1.77 -5.74
N TYR A 86 -14.62 -2.31 -4.55
CA TYR A 86 -14.87 -3.71 -4.24
C TYR A 86 -15.52 -3.84 -2.88
N THR A 87 -16.47 -4.75 -2.75
CA THR A 87 -17.15 -5.01 -1.48
C THR A 87 -16.28 -5.86 -0.57
N VAL A 88 -16.12 -5.42 0.66
CA VAL A 88 -15.55 -6.23 1.74
C VAL A 88 -16.70 -6.75 2.59
N PRO A 89 -16.97 -8.07 2.61
CA PRO A 89 -18.06 -8.61 3.40
C PRO A 89 -17.94 -8.24 4.88
N THR A 90 -19.06 -7.92 5.49
CA THR A 90 -19.13 -7.71 6.94
C THR A 90 -19.75 -8.93 7.59
N PRO A 91 -19.05 -9.64 8.47
CA PRO A 91 -19.61 -10.83 9.13
C PRO A 91 -20.91 -10.49 9.87
N GLY A 92 -21.91 -11.32 9.68
CA GLY A 92 -23.24 -11.16 10.31
C GLY A 92 -24.19 -10.21 9.58
N GLU A 93 -23.74 -9.50 8.57
CA GLU A 93 -24.62 -8.66 7.74
C GLU A 93 -25.23 -9.49 6.60
N SER A 94 -26.51 -9.32 6.40
CA SER A 94 -27.23 -9.98 5.30
C SER A 94 -27.12 -9.23 3.98
N ASP A 95 -26.70 -7.95 4.01
CA ASP A 95 -26.46 -7.13 2.86
C ASP A 95 -24.95 -6.92 2.60
N ARG A 96 -24.61 -6.01 1.70
CA ARG A 96 -23.20 -5.72 1.40
C ARG A 96 -22.44 -5.07 2.55
N GLY A 97 -23.13 -4.56 3.56
CA GLY A 97 -22.50 -3.78 4.62
C GLY A 97 -21.84 -2.50 4.12
N ALA A 98 -21.04 -1.87 4.97
CA ALA A 98 -20.46 -0.56 4.71
C ALA A 98 -18.97 -0.59 4.32
N ARG A 99 -18.35 -1.76 4.32
CA ARG A 99 -16.90 -1.89 4.07
C ARG A 99 -16.60 -2.02 2.58
N ARG A 100 -15.59 -1.29 2.12
CA ARG A 100 -15.15 -1.31 0.72
C ARG A 100 -13.62 -1.23 0.64
N LEU A 101 -13.09 -1.78 -0.44
CA LEU A 101 -11.77 -1.46 -0.94
C LEU A 101 -11.92 -0.65 -2.22
N VAL A 102 -11.11 0.37 -2.36
CA VAL A 102 -11.00 1.16 -3.58
C VAL A 102 -9.56 1.05 -4.06
N VAL A 103 -9.40 0.66 -5.31
CA VAL A 103 -8.10 0.41 -5.90
C VAL A 103 -7.90 1.33 -7.10
N GLY A 104 -6.79 2.03 -7.10
CA GLY A 104 -6.37 2.85 -8.21
C GLY A 104 -5.66 2.06 -9.30
N ARG A 105 -5.65 2.60 -10.51
CA ARG A 105 -5.02 1.96 -11.67
C ARG A 105 -3.54 1.66 -11.45
N ASP A 106 -2.84 2.50 -10.69
CA ASP A 106 -1.41 2.34 -10.42
C ASP A 106 -1.13 1.41 -9.24
N GLY A 107 -2.15 0.76 -8.68
CA GLY A 107 -1.99 -0.20 -7.60
C GLY A 107 -2.16 0.37 -6.20
N ASP A 108 -2.48 1.63 -6.06
CA ASP A 108 -2.80 2.24 -4.79
C ASP A 108 -4.13 1.70 -4.25
N VAL A 109 -4.16 1.38 -2.97
CA VAL A 109 -5.30 0.74 -2.32
C VAL A 109 -5.77 1.58 -1.14
N TYR A 110 -7.07 1.74 -1.03
CA TYR A 110 -7.73 2.47 0.05
C TYR A 110 -8.82 1.61 0.67
N TYR A 111 -8.96 1.71 1.99
CA TYR A 111 -9.97 0.98 2.74
C TYR A 111 -10.93 1.95 3.44
N THR A 112 -12.21 1.64 3.36
CA THR A 112 -13.24 2.34 4.12
C THR A 112 -14.11 1.34 4.86
N ALA A 113 -14.45 1.67 6.12
CA ALA A 113 -15.34 0.87 6.96
C ALA A 113 -16.69 1.57 7.20
N ASP A 114 -16.87 2.78 6.68
CA ASP A 114 -18.00 3.65 6.96
C ASP A 114 -18.71 4.14 5.68
N HIS A 115 -18.76 3.30 4.67
CA HIS A 115 -19.44 3.56 3.42
C HIS A 115 -19.00 4.86 2.75
N TYR A 116 -17.67 4.96 2.54
CA TYR A 116 -17.00 6.07 1.85
C TYR A 116 -16.93 7.40 2.63
N ALA A 117 -17.32 7.42 3.90
CA ALA A 117 -17.23 8.64 4.69
C ALA A 117 -15.79 8.99 5.07
N SER A 118 -14.96 7.97 5.25
CA SER A 118 -13.52 8.14 5.47
C SER A 118 -12.75 7.00 4.83
N PHE A 119 -11.47 7.26 4.55
CA PHE A 119 -10.58 6.29 3.93
C PHE A 119 -9.26 6.21 4.67
N ARG A 120 -8.61 5.06 4.58
CA ARG A 120 -7.22 4.86 4.96
C ARG A 120 -6.47 4.30 3.77
N GLN A 121 -5.27 4.82 3.52
CA GLN A 121 -4.41 4.24 2.50
C GLN A 121 -3.79 2.96 3.02
N VAL A 122 -3.92 1.88 2.27
CA VAL A 122 -3.37 0.58 2.62
C VAL A 122 -1.92 0.50 2.17
N LEU A 123 -1.03 0.18 3.11
CA LEU A 123 0.38 -0.05 2.82
C LEU A 123 0.59 -1.56 2.63
N ARG A 124 1.00 -1.93 1.45
CA ARG A 124 1.21 -3.35 1.07
C ARG A 124 2.67 -3.74 1.14
#